data_8672138834067a7c493fb38d4549faf7
#
_entry.id   8672138834067a7c493fb38d4549faf7
#
_cell.length_a   1.000
_cell.length_b   1.000
_cell.length_c   1.000
_cell.angle_alpha   90.00
_cell.angle_beta   90.00
_cell.angle_gamma   90.00
#
_symmetry.space_group_name_H-M   'P 1'
#
loop_
_entity.id
_entity.type
_entity.pdbx_description
1 polymer ?
#
loop_
_entity_poly.entity_id
_entity_poly.type
_entity_poly.pdbx_seq_one_letter_code
_entity_poly.pdbx_strand_id
1 'polypeptide(L)'
;MPRRLRPIHDPVTLVVDGEPVVAERGEPIAVSLVAAGRLVLGRSVKYHRPRGPVCFGGRCDGCLMRVDGTPNVMTCHAVAEDGARVETQNVLGTAEHDLLSLTDWFFPEGMDHHHMFTRFSPLNRVMRKVARRIAGVGTLPDAAREAVTPREEDVDVLVVGGGASGVHAANAAAKRGAKVMLVEERRLGGEAALRGESSVRLGPPVLLRERTTALGVWHEVGAGFRGREQSEPVRWVLLGDDDGVIRLRARAIVIATGAEEGALAIPGNDRPGIVSSLGALRLLSHGVLVGERVAFVGGHDTLDVARAQLLAAGATSVGHFASAEVDAIGGRPAVAWVRARGAKVSCDAVVTGDAPSAVYAIASQARAHVRFDGRGFVVSADDEGRTADPTTFAVGRCTGRAGEVARAQAERAGELAARPDGVVASPELARAAHERSPRTRDVSTADKLLACRCEDVTAKELAEAVSRGHGDLEGAKRYTGFGTGWCQGKQCVALCARLLEDLGGERADEPITPRPPIHPIPLAELAGLVDDEEPR
;
A
#
# COMPACT_ATOMS: atom_id res chain seq x y z
N MET A 1 -9.07 -5.36 -23.53
CA MET A 1 -9.57 -5.76 -22.19
C MET A 1 -8.56 -6.65 -21.52
N PRO A 2 -8.58 -6.81 -20.17
CA PRO A 2 -7.71 -7.78 -19.51
C PRO A 2 -7.90 -9.18 -20.09
N ARG A 3 -6.83 -9.95 -20.13
CA ARG A 3 -6.85 -11.25 -20.75
C ARG A 3 -5.90 -12.23 -20.05
N ARG A 4 -6.38 -13.45 -19.80
CA ARG A 4 -5.53 -14.55 -19.32
C ARG A 4 -4.67 -15.07 -20.47
N LEU A 5 -3.37 -15.22 -20.21
CA LEU A 5 -2.36 -15.64 -21.19
C LEU A 5 -2.11 -17.16 -21.18
N ARG A 6 -2.48 -17.82 -20.09
CA ARG A 6 -2.30 -19.26 -19.92
C ARG A 6 -3.61 -19.91 -19.44
N PRO A 7 -3.87 -21.18 -19.80
CA PRO A 7 -5.03 -21.90 -19.27
C PRO A 7 -4.97 -22.03 -17.76
N ILE A 8 -6.13 -22.18 -17.14
CA ILE A 8 -6.27 -22.53 -15.72
C ILE A 8 -5.97 -24.01 -15.59
N HIS A 9 -5.09 -24.39 -14.63
CA HIS A 9 -4.66 -25.78 -14.42
C HIS A 9 -5.48 -26.48 -13.33
N ASP A 10 -5.76 -25.76 -12.23
CA ASP A 10 -6.60 -26.26 -11.11
C ASP A 10 -7.81 -25.33 -10.93
N PRO A 11 -8.87 -25.53 -11.74
CA PRO A 11 -10.01 -24.65 -11.74
C PRO A 11 -10.84 -24.78 -10.47
N VAL A 12 -11.22 -23.64 -9.91
CA VAL A 12 -12.20 -23.49 -8.83
C VAL A 12 -13.27 -22.50 -9.25
N THR A 13 -14.44 -22.56 -8.62
CA THR A 13 -15.55 -21.65 -8.89
C THR A 13 -15.77 -20.72 -7.71
N LEU A 14 -15.58 -19.43 -7.94
CA LEU A 14 -15.99 -18.37 -7.01
C LEU A 14 -17.45 -18.00 -7.29
N VAL A 15 -18.19 -17.62 -6.26
CA VAL A 15 -19.53 -17.03 -6.41
C VAL A 15 -19.41 -15.52 -6.17
N VAL A 16 -19.39 -14.75 -7.25
CA VAL A 16 -19.16 -13.30 -7.22
C VAL A 16 -20.45 -12.54 -7.48
N ASP A 17 -20.97 -11.84 -6.47
CA ASP A 17 -22.29 -11.16 -6.52
C ASP A 17 -23.42 -12.09 -7.02
N GLY A 18 -23.34 -13.38 -6.64
CA GLY A 18 -24.30 -14.42 -7.04
C GLY A 18 -24.00 -15.11 -8.38
N GLU A 19 -23.00 -14.69 -9.13
CA GLU A 19 -22.60 -15.27 -10.42
C GLU A 19 -21.34 -16.14 -10.30
N PRO A 20 -21.25 -17.27 -11.00
CA PRO A 20 -20.06 -18.11 -10.99
C PRO A 20 -18.92 -17.47 -11.80
N VAL A 21 -17.73 -17.47 -11.24
CA VAL A 21 -16.49 -17.04 -11.90
C VAL A 21 -15.43 -18.11 -11.72
N VAL A 22 -14.88 -18.61 -12.82
CA VAL A 22 -13.81 -19.61 -12.81
C VAL A 22 -12.47 -18.93 -12.48
N ALA A 23 -11.76 -19.47 -11.51
CA ALA A 23 -10.47 -19.00 -11.01
C ALA A 23 -9.44 -20.15 -10.97
N GLU A 24 -8.16 -19.82 -10.86
CA GLU A 24 -7.10 -20.77 -10.53
C GLU A 24 -7.03 -20.94 -9.00
N ARG A 25 -7.00 -22.17 -8.47
CA ARG A 25 -6.86 -22.41 -7.03
C ARG A 25 -5.60 -21.74 -6.49
N GLY A 26 -5.74 -21.03 -5.36
CA GLY A 26 -4.61 -20.36 -4.70
C GLY A 26 -4.12 -19.08 -5.41
N GLU A 27 -4.75 -18.66 -6.52
CA GLU A 27 -4.50 -17.36 -7.13
C GLU A 27 -5.19 -16.26 -6.30
N PRO A 28 -4.63 -15.04 -6.19
CA PRO A 28 -5.34 -13.94 -5.56
C PRO A 28 -6.69 -13.67 -6.23
N ILE A 29 -7.77 -13.55 -5.45
CA ILE A 29 -9.14 -13.35 -5.96
C ILE A 29 -9.19 -12.15 -6.92
N ALA A 30 -8.53 -11.02 -6.57
CA ALA A 30 -8.50 -9.83 -7.43
C ALA A 30 -7.90 -10.11 -8.82
N VAL A 31 -6.90 -11.00 -8.92
CA VAL A 31 -6.29 -11.41 -10.20
C VAL A 31 -7.30 -12.18 -11.04
N SER A 32 -7.99 -13.15 -10.44
CA SER A 32 -9.03 -13.95 -11.10
C SER A 32 -10.17 -13.07 -11.61
N LEU A 33 -10.64 -12.10 -10.79
CA LEU A 33 -11.70 -11.17 -11.17
C LEU A 33 -11.30 -10.28 -12.35
N VAL A 34 -10.09 -9.71 -12.31
CA VAL A 34 -9.57 -8.91 -13.42
C VAL A 34 -9.40 -9.76 -14.67
N ALA A 35 -8.89 -10.99 -14.57
CA ALA A 35 -8.78 -11.92 -15.68
C ALA A 35 -10.15 -12.28 -16.31
N ALA A 36 -11.21 -12.28 -15.52
CA ALA A 36 -12.60 -12.43 -15.95
C ALA A 36 -13.23 -11.13 -16.50
N GLY A 37 -12.46 -10.03 -16.61
CA GLY A 37 -12.93 -8.74 -17.13
C GLY A 37 -13.63 -7.86 -16.10
N ARG A 38 -13.71 -8.26 -14.83
CA ARG A 38 -14.30 -7.47 -13.74
C ARG A 38 -13.27 -6.47 -13.22
N LEU A 39 -13.33 -5.23 -13.70
CA LEU A 39 -12.40 -4.16 -13.31
C LEU A 39 -12.92 -3.34 -12.13
N VAL A 40 -14.23 -3.26 -11.93
CA VAL A 40 -14.86 -2.54 -10.81
C VAL A 40 -15.11 -3.54 -9.69
N LEU A 41 -14.33 -3.46 -8.62
CA LEU A 41 -14.44 -4.35 -7.45
C LEU A 41 -15.09 -3.67 -6.25
N GLY A 42 -15.26 -2.36 -6.28
CA GLY A 42 -15.88 -1.61 -5.22
C GLY A 42 -16.25 -0.19 -5.62
N ARG A 43 -16.75 0.57 -4.66
CA ARG A 43 -17.13 1.97 -4.81
C ARG A 43 -16.50 2.81 -3.71
N SER A 44 -16.16 4.06 -4.04
CA SER A 44 -15.61 4.99 -3.08
C SER A 44 -16.64 5.43 -2.04
N VAL A 45 -16.17 5.91 -0.90
CA VAL A 45 -17.00 6.16 0.29
C VAL A 45 -17.86 7.42 0.15
N LYS A 46 -17.33 8.52 -0.44
CA LYS A 46 -18.05 9.79 -0.53
C LYS A 46 -18.86 9.92 -1.81
N TYR A 47 -18.24 9.60 -2.95
CA TYR A 47 -18.82 9.90 -4.27
C TYR A 47 -19.32 8.65 -4.98
N HIS A 48 -19.17 7.48 -4.39
CA HIS A 48 -19.53 6.19 -5.01
C HIS A 48 -18.95 6.02 -6.42
N ARG A 49 -17.75 6.58 -6.64
CA ARG A 49 -16.99 6.41 -7.88
C ARG A 49 -16.48 4.97 -7.99
N PRO A 50 -16.45 4.37 -9.19
CA PRO A 50 -15.95 3.01 -9.34
C PRO A 50 -14.48 2.91 -8.89
N ARG A 51 -14.15 1.83 -8.21
CA ARG A 51 -12.81 1.48 -7.74
C ARG A 51 -12.38 0.13 -8.29
N GLY A 52 -11.12 0.05 -8.66
CA GLY A 52 -10.46 -1.19 -9.09
C GLY A 52 -9.05 -1.29 -8.53
N PRO A 53 -8.48 -2.51 -8.52
CA PRO A 53 -7.15 -2.75 -7.98
C PRO A 53 -6.09 -2.05 -8.83
N VAL A 54 -5.16 -1.37 -8.15
CA VAL A 54 -4.06 -0.64 -8.79
C VAL A 54 -2.72 -1.30 -8.52
N CYS A 55 -2.47 -1.72 -7.29
CA CYS A 55 -1.15 -2.19 -6.87
C CYS A 55 -1.01 -3.73 -6.87
N PHE A 56 -2.09 -4.49 -6.73
CA PHE A 56 -2.09 -5.95 -6.55
C PHE A 56 -1.09 -6.43 -5.47
N GLY A 57 -0.90 -5.61 -4.43
CA GLY A 57 0.11 -5.86 -3.40
C GLY A 57 -0.23 -5.25 -2.03
N GLY A 58 -1.52 -5.11 -1.66
CA GLY A 58 -1.92 -4.65 -0.33
C GLY A 58 -1.68 -3.15 -0.04
N ARG A 59 -1.46 -2.33 -1.09
CA ARG A 59 -1.10 -0.91 -0.92
C ARG A 59 -2.22 0.07 -1.31
N CYS A 60 -3.37 -0.42 -1.79
CA CYS A 60 -4.51 0.40 -2.17
C CYS A 60 -5.81 -0.19 -1.62
N ASP A 61 -6.90 0.55 -1.78
CA ASP A 61 -8.25 0.17 -1.37
C ASP A 61 -9.09 -0.47 -2.49
N GLY A 62 -8.60 -0.46 -3.74
CA GLY A 62 -9.38 -0.79 -4.93
C GLY A 62 -9.78 -2.27 -5.07
N CYS A 63 -9.33 -3.14 -4.17
CA CYS A 63 -9.67 -4.56 -4.17
C CYS A 63 -10.39 -5.01 -2.90
N LEU A 64 -10.91 -4.09 -2.09
CA LEU A 64 -11.65 -4.42 -0.87
C LEU A 64 -13.05 -4.97 -1.22
N MET A 65 -13.32 -6.21 -0.82
CA MET A 65 -14.60 -6.88 -1.03
C MET A 65 -15.01 -7.64 0.23
N ARG A 66 -16.26 -8.09 0.28
CA ARG A 66 -16.69 -9.06 1.30
C ARG A 66 -16.38 -10.45 0.81
N VAL A 67 -15.67 -11.25 1.59
CA VAL A 67 -15.33 -12.65 1.28
C VAL A 67 -15.83 -13.53 2.40
N ASP A 68 -16.67 -14.50 2.08
CA ASP A 68 -17.31 -15.44 3.02
C ASP A 68 -17.90 -14.74 4.26
N GLY A 69 -18.64 -13.65 4.00
CA GLY A 69 -19.26 -12.85 5.05
C GLY A 69 -18.31 -11.90 5.82
N THR A 70 -17.00 -11.96 5.59
CA THR A 70 -16.03 -11.04 6.20
C THR A 70 -15.89 -9.78 5.35
N PRO A 71 -16.22 -8.59 5.88
CA PRO A 71 -16.11 -7.34 5.12
C PRO A 71 -14.66 -6.87 4.98
N ASN A 72 -14.42 -6.03 3.97
CA ASN A 72 -13.17 -5.31 3.76
C ASN A 72 -11.92 -6.20 3.61
N VAL A 73 -12.09 -7.38 3.03
CA VAL A 73 -10.98 -8.29 2.72
C VAL A 73 -10.22 -7.76 1.50
N MET A 74 -8.91 -7.67 1.61
CA MET A 74 -8.03 -7.34 0.49
C MET A 74 -7.92 -8.54 -0.46
N THR A 75 -8.73 -8.57 -1.50
CA THR A 75 -8.77 -9.70 -2.46
C THR A 75 -7.49 -9.86 -3.28
N CYS A 76 -6.55 -8.93 -3.23
CA CYS A 76 -5.21 -9.13 -3.77
C CYS A 76 -4.29 -9.98 -2.87
N HIS A 77 -4.70 -10.27 -1.64
CA HIS A 77 -4.04 -11.19 -0.71
C HIS A 77 -4.86 -12.46 -0.50
N ALA A 78 -6.19 -12.35 -0.38
CA ALA A 78 -7.07 -13.50 -0.26
C ALA A 78 -7.00 -14.36 -1.52
N VAL A 79 -6.89 -15.67 -1.33
CA VAL A 79 -6.72 -16.64 -2.43
C VAL A 79 -8.05 -17.26 -2.84
N ALA A 80 -8.13 -17.67 -4.10
CA ALA A 80 -9.29 -18.33 -4.67
C ALA A 80 -9.38 -19.79 -4.16
N GLU A 81 -10.50 -20.10 -3.52
CA GLU A 81 -10.90 -21.42 -3.08
C GLU A 81 -12.27 -21.78 -3.66
N ASP A 82 -12.55 -23.07 -3.80
CA ASP A 82 -13.81 -23.51 -4.41
C ASP A 82 -15.01 -23.16 -3.55
N GLY A 83 -16.03 -22.55 -4.16
CA GLY A 83 -17.25 -22.12 -3.49
C GLY A 83 -17.14 -20.82 -2.70
N ALA A 84 -15.97 -20.15 -2.65
CA ALA A 84 -15.80 -18.89 -1.92
C ALA A 84 -16.77 -17.82 -2.44
N ARG A 85 -17.48 -17.16 -1.52
CA ARG A 85 -18.44 -16.09 -1.82
C ARG A 85 -17.75 -14.73 -1.76
N VAL A 86 -17.81 -14.00 -2.86
CA VAL A 86 -17.19 -12.68 -3.01
C VAL A 86 -18.26 -11.67 -3.38
N GLU A 87 -18.41 -10.62 -2.57
CA GLU A 87 -19.47 -9.64 -2.76
C GLU A 87 -18.88 -8.22 -2.82
N THR A 88 -19.38 -7.44 -3.77
CA THR A 88 -19.07 -6.00 -3.85
C THR A 88 -19.71 -5.27 -2.67
N GLN A 89 -18.98 -4.35 -2.08
CA GLN A 89 -19.46 -3.58 -0.92
C GLN A 89 -19.82 -2.14 -1.31
N ASN A 90 -20.65 -1.50 -0.45
CA ASN A 90 -21.01 -0.07 -0.54
C ASN A 90 -21.69 0.27 -1.87
N VAL A 91 -22.57 -0.60 -2.38
CA VAL A 91 -23.33 -0.39 -3.61
C VAL A 91 -24.83 -0.43 -3.34
N LEU A 92 -25.59 0.36 -4.09
CA LEU A 92 -27.03 0.25 -4.20
C LEU A 92 -27.37 -0.07 -5.66
N GLY A 93 -27.46 -1.37 -5.96
CA GLY A 93 -27.55 -1.92 -7.30
C GLY A 93 -26.41 -2.89 -7.57
N THR A 94 -25.60 -2.64 -8.59
CA THR A 94 -24.42 -3.47 -8.93
C THR A 94 -23.11 -2.65 -8.84
N ALA A 95 -21.97 -3.35 -8.84
CA ALA A 95 -20.66 -2.70 -8.88
C ALA A 95 -20.52 -1.69 -10.05
N GLU A 96 -21.13 -1.99 -11.19
CA GLU A 96 -21.05 -1.17 -12.40
C GLU A 96 -22.12 -0.07 -12.42
N HIS A 97 -23.33 -0.33 -11.90
CA HIS A 97 -24.48 0.57 -11.90
C HIS A 97 -24.98 0.79 -10.47
N ASP A 98 -24.37 1.77 -9.79
CA ASP A 98 -24.71 2.16 -8.43
C ASP A 98 -25.53 3.45 -8.42
N LEU A 99 -26.74 3.40 -7.85
CA LEU A 99 -27.63 4.56 -7.74
C LEU A 99 -27.03 5.67 -6.85
N LEU A 100 -26.18 5.32 -5.88
CA LEU A 100 -25.51 6.30 -5.03
C LEU A 100 -24.43 7.10 -5.77
N SER A 101 -24.03 6.68 -6.97
CA SER A 101 -23.10 7.44 -7.83
C SER A 101 -23.64 8.81 -8.26
N LEU A 102 -24.92 9.08 -8.06
CA LEU A 102 -25.50 10.43 -8.22
C LEU A 102 -24.82 11.45 -7.29
N THR A 103 -24.26 11.04 -6.15
CA THR A 103 -23.49 11.93 -5.28
C THR A 103 -22.29 12.54 -5.99
N ASP A 104 -21.64 11.82 -6.90
CA ASP A 104 -20.54 12.35 -7.72
C ASP A 104 -20.97 13.50 -8.63
N TRP A 105 -22.19 13.42 -9.14
CA TRP A 105 -22.78 14.45 -9.99
C TRP A 105 -23.25 15.68 -9.19
N PHE A 106 -23.82 15.48 -7.99
CA PHE A 106 -24.26 16.58 -7.12
C PHE A 106 -23.11 17.41 -6.56
N PHE A 107 -21.92 16.84 -6.42
CA PHE A 107 -20.74 17.51 -5.88
C PHE A 107 -19.58 17.50 -6.89
N PRO A 108 -19.70 18.24 -8.01
CA PRO A 108 -18.68 18.21 -9.08
C PRO A 108 -17.32 18.74 -8.62
N GLU A 109 -17.30 19.67 -7.66
CA GLU A 109 -16.06 20.29 -7.15
C GLU A 109 -15.48 19.62 -5.91
N GLY A 110 -16.16 18.62 -5.35
CA GLY A 110 -15.84 18.00 -4.08
C GLY A 110 -16.86 18.35 -2.99
N MET A 111 -16.80 17.64 -1.88
CA MET A 111 -17.72 17.80 -0.76
C MET A 111 -16.95 18.32 0.45
N ASP A 112 -17.12 19.59 0.78
CA ASP A 112 -16.61 20.12 2.05
C ASP A 112 -17.50 19.65 3.20
N HIS A 113 -17.02 18.67 3.96
CA HIS A 113 -17.74 18.12 5.11
C HIS A 113 -17.72 19.04 6.34
N HIS A 114 -16.86 20.06 6.38
CA HIS A 114 -16.84 21.04 7.47
C HIS A 114 -17.98 22.05 7.36
N HIS A 115 -18.40 22.38 6.15
CA HIS A 115 -19.41 23.43 5.88
C HIS A 115 -20.74 22.90 5.37
N MET A 116 -20.91 21.58 5.19
CA MET A 116 -22.15 20.99 4.76
C MET A 116 -23.30 21.34 5.72
N PHE A 117 -24.24 22.18 5.25
CA PHE A 117 -25.46 22.57 5.97
C PHE A 117 -25.26 23.26 7.33
N THR A 118 -24.16 23.93 7.57
CA THR A 118 -23.84 24.58 8.86
C THR A 118 -24.81 25.69 9.27
N ARG A 119 -25.54 26.31 8.35
CA ARG A 119 -26.56 27.30 8.65
C ARG A 119 -27.86 26.76 9.27
N PHE A 120 -28.09 25.42 9.16
CA PHE A 120 -29.29 24.75 9.67
C PHE A 120 -28.91 23.53 10.54
N SER A 121 -28.73 23.75 11.83
CA SER A 121 -28.31 22.70 12.79
C SER A 121 -29.19 21.41 12.78
N PRO A 122 -30.54 21.47 12.68
CA PRO A 122 -31.36 20.26 12.58
C PRO A 122 -31.11 19.48 11.29
N LEU A 123 -30.97 20.17 10.14
CA LEU A 123 -30.72 19.54 8.85
C LEU A 123 -29.32 18.88 8.83
N ASN A 124 -28.33 19.53 9.42
CA ASN A 124 -26.99 18.99 9.58
C ASN A 124 -26.99 17.69 10.41
N ARG A 125 -27.84 17.57 11.44
CA ARG A 125 -27.98 16.34 12.24
C ARG A 125 -28.60 15.18 11.45
N VAL A 126 -29.58 15.47 10.60
CA VAL A 126 -30.21 14.47 9.71
C VAL A 126 -29.20 14.06 8.64
N MET A 127 -28.57 15.02 7.97
CA MET A 127 -27.58 14.73 6.92
C MET A 127 -26.37 13.94 7.43
N ARG A 128 -25.88 14.20 8.65
CA ARG A 128 -24.83 13.37 9.26
C ARG A 128 -25.27 11.93 9.51
N LYS A 129 -26.54 11.70 9.87
CA LYS A 129 -27.08 10.34 10.01
C LYS A 129 -27.18 9.65 8.65
N VAL A 130 -27.62 10.37 7.62
CA VAL A 130 -27.71 9.86 6.24
C VAL A 130 -26.30 9.56 5.71
N ALA A 131 -25.37 10.51 5.83
CA ALA A 131 -23.99 10.34 5.40
C ALA A 131 -23.31 9.14 6.09
N ARG A 132 -23.51 8.94 7.40
CA ARG A 132 -23.01 7.76 8.12
C ARG A 132 -23.57 6.44 7.61
N ARG A 133 -24.82 6.42 7.14
CA ARG A 133 -25.43 5.22 6.54
C ARG A 133 -24.92 4.95 5.13
N ILE A 134 -24.73 6.01 4.34
CA ILE A 134 -24.27 5.93 2.96
C ILE A 134 -22.77 5.64 2.91
N ALA A 135 -21.98 6.31 3.77
CA ALA A 135 -20.54 6.09 3.93
C ALA A 135 -20.20 4.79 4.70
N GLY A 136 -21.16 3.85 4.77
CA GLY A 136 -20.98 2.60 5.49
C GLY A 136 -19.83 1.77 4.93
N VAL A 137 -18.90 1.40 5.80
CA VAL A 137 -17.73 0.55 5.49
C VAL A 137 -18.09 -0.96 5.42
N GLY A 138 -19.29 -1.27 4.96
CA GLY A 138 -19.83 -2.63 4.90
C GLY A 138 -20.65 -3.03 6.14
N THR A 139 -21.37 -4.12 6.01
CA THR A 139 -22.15 -4.72 7.10
C THR A 139 -21.22 -5.59 7.94
N LEU A 140 -21.28 -5.46 9.26
CA LEU A 140 -20.51 -6.31 10.17
C LEU A 140 -20.88 -7.80 9.96
N PRO A 141 -19.98 -8.74 10.28
CA PRO A 141 -20.31 -10.16 10.30
C PRO A 141 -21.47 -10.45 11.25
N ASP A 142 -22.31 -11.43 10.91
CA ASP A 142 -23.45 -11.84 11.74
C ASP A 142 -23.04 -12.51 13.05
N ALA A 143 -21.81 -13.06 13.09
CA ALA A 143 -21.23 -13.68 14.27
C ALA A 143 -19.84 -13.12 14.56
N ALA A 144 -19.54 -12.92 15.85
CA ALA A 144 -18.19 -12.65 16.29
C ALA A 144 -17.32 -13.90 16.13
N ARG A 145 -16.07 -13.73 15.71
CA ARG A 145 -15.07 -14.80 15.75
C ARG A 145 -14.53 -14.90 17.17
N GLU A 146 -14.18 -16.11 17.59
CA GLU A 146 -13.46 -16.31 18.86
C GLU A 146 -12.07 -15.67 18.79
N ALA A 147 -11.58 -15.23 19.96
CA ALA A 147 -10.25 -14.67 20.06
C ALA A 147 -9.19 -15.75 19.72
N VAL A 148 -8.22 -15.38 18.93
CA VAL A 148 -7.12 -16.27 18.52
C VAL A 148 -5.94 -16.04 19.46
N THR A 149 -5.47 -17.09 20.15
CA THR A 149 -4.29 -16.98 21.01
C THR A 149 -3.05 -16.72 20.15
N PRO A 150 -2.28 -15.67 20.41
CA PRO A 150 -1.07 -15.36 19.67
C PRO A 150 0.01 -16.41 19.92
N ARG A 151 0.75 -16.76 18.87
CA ARG A 151 1.99 -17.54 19.00
C ARG A 151 3.11 -16.61 19.49
N GLU A 152 3.98 -17.12 20.37
CA GLU A 152 5.14 -16.35 20.84
C GLU A 152 6.43 -16.95 20.30
N GLU A 153 7.24 -16.12 19.68
CA GLU A 153 8.54 -16.52 19.11
C GLU A 153 9.62 -15.48 19.45
N ASP A 154 10.89 -15.89 19.41
CA ASP A 154 12.04 -15.01 19.55
C ASP A 154 13.15 -15.36 18.55
N VAL A 155 13.85 -14.30 18.11
CA VAL A 155 14.97 -14.38 17.19
C VAL A 155 16.04 -13.35 17.55
N ASP A 156 17.27 -13.55 17.08
CA ASP A 156 18.28 -12.52 17.16
C ASP A 156 18.01 -11.43 16.13
N VAL A 157 17.69 -11.80 14.89
CA VAL A 157 17.47 -10.88 13.78
C VAL A 157 16.15 -11.19 13.07
N LEU A 158 15.28 -10.18 13.01
CA LEU A 158 14.12 -10.19 12.12
C LEU A 158 14.46 -9.39 10.85
N VAL A 159 14.30 -10.00 9.69
CA VAL A 159 14.37 -9.32 8.39
C VAL A 159 12.96 -9.16 7.84
N VAL A 160 12.52 -7.92 7.58
CA VAL A 160 11.21 -7.60 7.05
C VAL A 160 11.32 -7.28 5.57
N GLY A 161 10.84 -8.20 4.72
CA GLY A 161 10.85 -8.12 3.26
C GLY A 161 11.83 -9.11 2.63
N GLY A 162 11.29 -10.00 1.77
CA GLY A 162 11.99 -11.08 1.10
C GLY A 162 12.50 -10.74 -0.30
N GLY A 163 12.69 -9.45 -0.62
CA GLY A 163 13.38 -9.01 -1.83
C GLY A 163 14.88 -9.32 -1.80
N ALA A 164 15.61 -9.03 -2.88
CA ALA A 164 17.04 -9.32 -3.01
C ALA A 164 17.87 -8.80 -1.80
N SER A 165 17.65 -7.55 -1.37
CA SER A 165 18.38 -6.97 -0.22
C SER A 165 18.06 -7.70 1.08
N GLY A 166 16.79 -8.06 1.32
CA GLY A 166 16.41 -8.82 2.53
C GLY A 166 17.07 -10.19 2.58
N VAL A 167 17.10 -10.91 1.45
CA VAL A 167 17.77 -12.22 1.36
C VAL A 167 19.28 -12.10 1.59
N HIS A 168 19.94 -11.07 1.04
CA HIS A 168 21.37 -10.81 1.30
C HIS A 168 21.63 -10.53 2.79
N ALA A 169 20.82 -9.67 3.41
CA ALA A 169 20.95 -9.36 4.83
C ALA A 169 20.72 -10.59 5.73
N ALA A 170 19.66 -11.35 5.45
CA ALA A 170 19.35 -12.58 6.20
C ALA A 170 20.48 -13.60 6.12
N ASN A 171 21.00 -13.84 4.91
CA ASN A 171 22.12 -14.74 4.69
C ASN A 171 23.40 -14.27 5.42
N ALA A 172 23.69 -12.97 5.40
CA ALA A 172 24.84 -12.40 6.08
C ALA A 172 24.73 -12.54 7.61
N ALA A 173 23.56 -12.26 8.18
CA ALA A 173 23.30 -12.45 9.61
C ALA A 173 23.43 -13.92 10.03
N ALA A 174 22.84 -14.84 9.27
CA ALA A 174 22.91 -16.27 9.54
C ALA A 174 24.35 -16.82 9.49
N LYS A 175 25.18 -16.35 8.56
CA LYS A 175 26.63 -16.70 8.49
C LYS A 175 27.39 -16.28 9.74
N ARG A 176 26.91 -15.28 10.49
CA ARG A 176 27.47 -14.84 11.78
C ARG A 176 26.95 -15.64 12.98
N GLY A 177 26.10 -16.65 12.73
CA GLY A 177 25.54 -17.54 13.75
C GLY A 177 24.27 -17.02 14.43
N ALA A 178 23.66 -15.95 13.95
CA ALA A 178 22.41 -15.44 14.50
C ALA A 178 21.22 -16.34 14.14
N LYS A 179 20.23 -16.44 15.04
CA LYS A 179 18.90 -17.00 14.76
C LYS A 179 18.11 -15.98 13.96
N VAL A 180 17.93 -16.24 12.67
CA VAL A 180 17.33 -15.29 11.73
C VAL A 180 15.96 -15.75 11.27
N MET A 181 14.96 -14.85 11.34
CA MET A 181 13.68 -15.00 10.66
C MET A 181 13.57 -13.95 9.54
N LEU A 182 13.18 -14.39 8.35
CA LEU A 182 12.82 -13.52 7.23
C LEU A 182 11.33 -13.66 6.98
N VAL A 183 10.61 -12.54 7.02
CA VAL A 183 9.17 -12.46 6.73
C VAL A 183 8.92 -11.76 5.40
N GLU A 184 8.00 -12.31 4.60
CA GLU A 184 7.59 -11.77 3.30
C GLU A 184 6.07 -11.85 3.16
N GLU A 185 5.44 -10.73 2.80
CA GLU A 185 3.97 -10.64 2.64
C GLU A 185 3.42 -11.56 1.54
N ARG A 186 4.24 -11.90 0.56
CA ARG A 186 3.87 -12.73 -0.59
C ARG A 186 4.83 -13.92 -0.72
N ARG A 187 5.41 -14.06 -1.91
CA ARG A 187 6.46 -15.04 -2.19
C ARG A 187 7.83 -14.37 -2.20
N LEU A 188 8.82 -15.14 -1.82
CA LEU A 188 10.22 -14.72 -1.84
C LEU A 188 10.63 -14.18 -3.23
N GLY A 189 11.47 -13.14 -3.25
CA GLY A 189 12.03 -12.53 -4.46
C GLY A 189 11.63 -11.08 -4.67
N GLY A 190 10.47 -10.65 -4.16
CA GLY A 190 10.04 -9.25 -4.22
C GLY A 190 10.01 -8.68 -5.66
N GLU A 191 10.42 -7.43 -5.82
CA GLU A 191 10.45 -6.74 -7.12
C GLU A 191 11.44 -7.37 -8.11
N ALA A 192 12.59 -7.87 -7.64
CA ALA A 192 13.59 -8.48 -8.50
C ALA A 192 13.01 -9.68 -9.28
N ALA A 193 12.22 -10.52 -8.60
CA ALA A 193 11.53 -11.64 -9.26
C ALA A 193 10.50 -11.17 -10.29
N LEU A 194 9.76 -10.08 -10.01
CA LEU A 194 8.80 -9.49 -10.96
C LEU A 194 9.49 -8.92 -12.19
N ARG A 195 10.69 -8.38 -12.04
CA ARG A 195 11.51 -7.85 -13.14
C ARG A 195 12.21 -8.94 -13.95
N GLY A 196 12.12 -10.21 -13.53
CA GLY A 196 12.83 -11.32 -14.15
C GLY A 196 14.34 -11.34 -13.86
N GLU A 197 14.75 -10.65 -12.79
CA GLU A 197 16.14 -10.67 -12.32
C GLU A 197 16.44 -11.98 -11.58
N SER A 198 17.70 -12.41 -11.60
CA SER A 198 18.11 -13.65 -10.92
C SER A 198 17.81 -13.57 -9.42
N SER A 199 17.06 -14.55 -8.91
CA SER A 199 16.74 -14.64 -7.49
C SER A 199 17.96 -15.04 -6.68
N VAL A 200 18.23 -14.30 -5.60
CA VAL A 200 19.19 -14.72 -4.59
C VAL A 200 18.59 -15.85 -3.78
N ARG A 201 19.34 -16.96 -3.61
CA ARG A 201 18.88 -18.08 -2.79
C ARG A 201 19.02 -17.78 -1.31
N LEU A 202 17.97 -18.07 -0.56
CA LEU A 202 18.03 -18.06 0.90
C LEU A 202 18.80 -19.28 1.37
N GLY A 203 19.85 -19.05 2.16
CA GLY A 203 20.68 -20.10 2.74
C GLY A 203 20.12 -20.64 4.06
N PRO A 204 20.37 -21.90 4.41
CA PRO A 204 20.15 -22.37 5.76
C PRO A 204 21.17 -21.71 6.72
N PRO A 205 20.83 -21.42 7.99
CA PRO A 205 19.61 -21.78 8.71
C PRO A 205 18.60 -20.64 8.87
N VAL A 206 18.28 -19.88 7.82
CA VAL A 206 17.29 -18.79 7.90
C VAL A 206 15.87 -19.37 7.93
N LEU A 207 15.06 -18.99 8.93
CA LEU A 207 13.64 -19.32 8.99
C LEU A 207 12.86 -18.38 8.06
N LEU A 208 12.33 -18.92 6.96
CA LEU A 208 11.47 -18.19 6.03
C LEU A 208 10.00 -18.30 6.46
N ARG A 209 9.32 -17.16 6.51
CA ARG A 209 7.86 -17.04 6.65
C ARG A 209 7.31 -16.23 5.47
N GLU A 210 6.82 -16.92 4.45
CA GLU A 210 6.04 -16.33 3.37
C GLU A 210 4.60 -16.07 3.82
N ARG A 211 3.86 -15.23 3.09
CA ARG A 211 2.49 -14.83 3.41
C ARG A 211 2.35 -14.28 4.83
N THR A 212 3.42 -13.66 5.33
CA THR A 212 3.51 -13.14 6.68
C THR A 212 3.81 -11.65 6.64
N THR A 213 2.91 -10.87 7.23
CA THR A 213 2.96 -9.40 7.23
C THR A 213 3.42 -8.88 8.58
N ALA A 214 4.41 -7.98 8.60
CA ALA A 214 4.74 -7.21 9.80
C ALA A 214 3.65 -6.14 10.01
N LEU A 215 2.92 -6.23 11.11
CA LEU A 215 1.75 -5.41 11.42
C LEU A 215 2.08 -4.19 12.29
N GLY A 216 3.11 -4.29 13.11
CA GLY A 216 3.54 -3.20 13.98
C GLY A 216 4.75 -3.52 14.81
N VAL A 217 5.39 -2.46 15.34
CA VAL A 217 6.55 -2.56 16.24
C VAL A 217 6.25 -1.77 17.51
N TRP A 218 6.47 -2.40 18.66
CA TRP A 218 6.35 -1.78 19.98
C TRP A 218 7.68 -1.83 20.73
N HIS A 219 7.89 -0.82 21.55
CA HIS A 219 9.05 -0.70 22.43
C HIS A 219 8.54 -0.60 23.87
N GLU A 220 8.79 -1.60 24.67
CA GLU A 220 8.46 -1.58 26.11
C GLU A 220 9.62 -1.02 26.89
N VAL A 221 9.33 -0.02 27.72
CA VAL A 221 10.28 0.57 28.65
C VAL A 221 9.77 0.29 30.07
N GLY A 222 10.47 -0.56 30.80
CA GLY A 222 10.39 -0.60 32.27
C GLY A 222 9.32 -1.45 32.94
N ALA A 223 8.30 -1.95 32.28
CA ALA A 223 7.38 -2.94 32.84
C ALA A 223 7.63 -4.31 32.19
N GLY A 224 8.24 -5.20 32.92
CA GLY A 224 8.41 -6.57 32.45
C GLY A 224 7.07 -7.22 32.18
N PHE A 225 6.86 -7.70 30.98
CA PHE A 225 5.75 -8.56 30.66
C PHE A 225 5.78 -9.77 31.60
N ARG A 226 4.70 -10.00 32.35
CA ARG A 226 4.60 -11.03 33.41
C ARG A 226 5.51 -10.84 34.65
N GLY A 227 5.68 -9.59 35.12
CA GLY A 227 6.29 -9.34 36.45
C GLY A 227 7.78 -9.64 36.54
N ARG A 228 8.51 -9.73 35.45
CA ARG A 228 9.98 -9.77 35.42
C ARG A 228 10.50 -8.37 35.15
N GLU A 229 11.22 -7.78 36.11
CA GLU A 229 12.06 -6.60 35.85
C GLU A 229 13.06 -6.94 34.73
N GLN A 230 12.91 -6.32 33.58
CA GLN A 230 13.90 -6.41 32.51
C GLN A 230 14.70 -5.10 32.47
N SER A 231 15.98 -5.21 32.61
CA SER A 231 16.94 -4.09 32.58
C SER A 231 17.14 -3.50 31.18
N GLU A 232 16.68 -4.16 30.12
CA GLU A 232 16.82 -3.73 28.72
C GLU A 232 15.45 -3.56 28.06
N PRO A 233 15.29 -2.55 27.18
CA PRO A 233 14.05 -2.35 26.43
C PRO A 233 13.80 -3.54 25.49
N VAL A 234 12.65 -4.19 25.66
CA VAL A 234 12.25 -5.28 24.77
C VAL A 234 11.49 -4.70 23.58
N ARG A 235 11.85 -5.17 22.41
CA ARG A 235 11.17 -4.82 21.16
C ARG A 235 10.28 -5.98 20.73
N TRP A 236 9.01 -5.66 20.54
CA TRP A 236 8.03 -6.59 20.04
C TRP A 236 7.63 -6.23 18.61
N VAL A 237 7.53 -7.23 17.78
CA VAL A 237 6.97 -7.11 16.42
C VAL A 237 5.76 -8.03 16.33
N LEU A 238 4.61 -7.45 15.97
CA LEU A 238 3.44 -8.24 15.64
C LEU A 238 3.50 -8.65 14.18
N LEU A 239 3.44 -9.93 13.93
CA LEU A 239 3.34 -10.50 12.60
C LEU A 239 1.95 -11.15 12.43
N GLY A 240 1.39 -11.08 11.22
CA GLY A 240 0.14 -11.77 10.87
C GLY A 240 0.38 -12.71 9.70
N ASP A 241 -0.13 -13.93 9.79
CA ASP A 241 -0.14 -14.91 8.71
C ASP A 241 -1.53 -15.57 8.59
N ASP A 242 -1.65 -16.63 7.79
CA ASP A 242 -2.92 -17.33 7.58
C ASP A 242 -3.45 -18.05 8.85
N ASP A 243 -2.57 -18.34 9.81
CA ASP A 243 -2.90 -19.04 11.06
C ASP A 243 -3.15 -18.07 12.23
N GLY A 244 -3.13 -16.74 12.00
CA GLY A 244 -3.36 -15.71 12.98
C GLY A 244 -2.12 -14.85 13.26
N VAL A 245 -1.90 -14.46 14.52
CA VAL A 245 -0.83 -13.53 14.88
C VAL A 245 0.33 -14.19 15.64
N ILE A 246 1.52 -13.64 15.42
CA ILE A 246 2.75 -14.01 16.12
C ILE A 246 3.25 -12.76 16.85
N ARG A 247 3.46 -12.87 18.15
CA ARG A 247 4.17 -11.90 18.98
C ARG A 247 5.65 -12.28 18.98
N LEU A 248 6.45 -11.57 18.20
CA LEU A 248 7.86 -11.86 18.01
C LEU A 248 8.75 -10.90 18.80
N ARG A 249 9.68 -11.43 19.60
CA ARG A 249 10.81 -10.66 20.14
C ARG A 249 11.99 -10.70 19.19
N ALA A 250 12.58 -9.53 18.87
CA ALA A 250 13.76 -9.45 18.04
C ALA A 250 14.80 -8.51 18.68
N ARG A 251 16.08 -8.96 18.75
CA ARG A 251 17.19 -8.10 19.23
C ARG A 251 17.53 -7.03 18.20
N ALA A 252 17.48 -7.37 16.91
CA ALA A 252 17.67 -6.43 15.82
C ALA A 252 16.63 -6.64 14.73
N ILE A 253 16.30 -5.54 14.01
CA ILE A 253 15.38 -5.57 12.86
C ILE A 253 16.12 -5.01 11.64
N VAL A 254 16.06 -5.74 10.52
CA VAL A 254 16.51 -5.25 9.21
C VAL A 254 15.29 -4.97 8.35
N ILE A 255 15.10 -3.70 8.02
CA ILE A 255 14.02 -3.20 7.16
C ILE A 255 14.46 -3.34 5.70
N ALA A 256 13.84 -4.25 4.97
CA ALA A 256 14.08 -4.50 3.55
C ALA A 256 12.76 -4.45 2.75
N THR A 257 11.83 -3.59 3.19
CA THR A 257 10.44 -3.51 2.72
C THR A 257 10.28 -2.97 1.31
N GLY A 258 11.36 -2.47 0.70
CA GLY A 258 11.32 -1.92 -0.65
C GLY A 258 10.57 -0.60 -0.77
N ALA A 259 10.13 -0.30 -1.98
CA ALA A 259 9.39 0.91 -2.31
C ALA A 259 8.25 0.60 -3.28
N GLU A 260 7.20 1.41 -3.26
CA GLU A 260 6.00 1.26 -4.09
C GLU A 260 5.63 2.59 -4.75
N GLU A 261 5.07 2.50 -5.92
CA GLU A 261 4.61 3.67 -6.66
C GLU A 261 3.31 4.22 -6.05
N GLY A 262 3.25 5.55 -5.92
CA GLY A 262 2.06 6.26 -5.46
C GLY A 262 1.09 6.62 -6.59
N ALA A 263 0.03 7.35 -6.23
CA ALA A 263 -0.89 7.90 -7.22
C ALA A 263 -0.27 9.09 -7.97
N LEU A 264 -0.65 9.26 -9.23
CA LEU A 264 -0.26 10.42 -10.04
C LEU A 264 -1.26 11.57 -9.88
N ALA A 265 -0.77 12.81 -9.96
CA ALA A 265 -1.58 14.03 -9.97
C ALA A 265 -2.20 14.28 -11.36
N ILE A 266 -3.09 13.39 -11.80
CA ILE A 266 -3.76 13.46 -13.10
C ILE A 266 -5.27 13.36 -12.90
N PRO A 267 -6.09 14.27 -13.47
CA PRO A 267 -7.55 14.15 -13.43
C PRO A 267 -8.03 12.78 -13.93
N GLY A 268 -8.90 12.13 -13.15
CA GLY A 268 -9.36 10.77 -13.43
C GLY A 268 -8.40 9.66 -13.02
N ASN A 269 -7.43 9.95 -12.13
CA ASN A 269 -6.45 9.01 -11.61
C ASN A 269 -7.03 7.86 -10.76
N ASP A 270 -8.32 7.85 -10.54
CA ASP A 270 -9.04 6.86 -9.73
C ASP A 270 -9.78 5.80 -10.56
N ARG A 271 -9.72 5.86 -11.88
CA ARG A 271 -10.51 4.99 -12.74
C ARG A 271 -10.03 3.54 -12.71
N PRO A 272 -10.94 2.54 -12.62
CA PRO A 272 -10.58 1.13 -12.83
C PRO A 272 -9.89 0.92 -14.18
N GLY A 273 -8.88 0.06 -14.21
CA GLY A 273 -8.02 -0.12 -15.39
C GLY A 273 -6.75 0.76 -15.37
N ILE A 274 -6.61 1.65 -14.37
CA ILE A 274 -5.31 2.24 -14.04
C ILE A 274 -4.60 1.28 -13.09
N VAL A 275 -3.39 0.88 -13.45
CA VAL A 275 -2.57 -0.07 -12.68
C VAL A 275 -1.16 0.49 -12.54
N SER A 276 -0.53 0.37 -11.37
CA SER A 276 0.88 0.72 -11.21
C SER A 276 1.78 -0.24 -12.01
N SER A 277 2.99 0.16 -12.32
CA SER A 277 3.91 -0.72 -13.05
C SER A 277 4.21 -2.01 -12.29
N LEU A 278 4.42 -1.94 -10.96
CA LEU A 278 4.53 -3.14 -10.13
C LEU A 278 3.23 -3.97 -10.11
N GLY A 279 2.07 -3.31 -10.09
CA GLY A 279 0.78 -3.98 -10.18
C GLY A 279 0.60 -4.73 -11.50
N ALA A 280 1.01 -4.14 -12.62
CA ALA A 280 0.98 -4.78 -13.93
C ALA A 280 1.94 -5.99 -14.01
N LEU A 281 3.14 -5.88 -13.44
CA LEU A 281 4.09 -6.99 -13.34
C LEU A 281 3.54 -8.13 -12.45
N ARG A 282 2.87 -7.81 -11.34
CA ARG A 282 2.19 -8.79 -10.48
C ARG A 282 1.08 -9.53 -11.24
N LEU A 283 0.24 -8.83 -11.98
CA LEU A 283 -0.75 -9.47 -12.85
C LEU A 283 -0.09 -10.39 -13.87
N LEU A 284 0.96 -9.90 -14.54
CA LEU A 284 1.66 -10.68 -15.55
C LEU A 284 2.34 -11.93 -14.96
N SER A 285 2.84 -11.88 -13.72
CA SER A 285 3.41 -13.06 -13.02
C SER A 285 2.37 -14.16 -12.79
N HIS A 286 1.09 -13.81 -12.72
CA HIS A 286 -0.04 -14.75 -12.71
C HIS A 286 -0.55 -15.11 -14.12
N GLY A 287 0.14 -14.66 -15.17
CA GLY A 287 -0.28 -14.89 -16.55
C GLY A 287 -1.54 -14.11 -16.95
N VAL A 288 -1.73 -12.91 -16.41
CA VAL A 288 -2.84 -12.02 -16.75
C VAL A 288 -2.31 -10.72 -17.34
N LEU A 289 -2.76 -10.41 -18.54
CA LEU A 289 -2.46 -9.15 -19.22
C LEU A 289 -3.47 -8.09 -18.77
N VAL A 290 -2.97 -6.92 -18.36
CA VAL A 290 -3.81 -5.83 -17.83
C VAL A 290 -4.77 -5.23 -18.85
N GLY A 291 -4.41 -5.27 -20.12
CA GLY A 291 -5.18 -4.76 -21.27
C GLY A 291 -4.44 -5.02 -22.58
N GLU A 292 -5.15 -4.92 -23.71
CA GLU A 292 -4.58 -5.12 -25.04
C GLU A 292 -3.99 -3.82 -25.60
N ARG A 293 -4.62 -2.68 -25.32
CA ARG A 293 -4.22 -1.35 -25.79
C ARG A 293 -3.83 -0.51 -24.58
N VAL A 294 -2.54 -0.48 -24.28
CA VAL A 294 -2.02 0.09 -23.04
C VAL A 294 -1.35 1.44 -23.29
N ALA A 295 -1.76 2.46 -22.53
CA ALA A 295 -1.04 3.71 -22.39
C ALA A 295 -0.10 3.64 -21.18
N PHE A 296 1.14 4.06 -21.34
CA PHE A 296 2.15 4.12 -20.30
C PHE A 296 2.35 5.56 -19.87
N VAL A 297 2.30 5.84 -18.55
CA VAL A 297 2.36 7.21 -18.00
C VAL A 297 3.35 7.27 -16.85
N GLY A 298 4.39 8.08 -17.02
CA GLY A 298 5.46 8.24 -16.04
C GLY A 298 6.85 8.15 -16.64
N GLY A 299 7.87 7.99 -15.80
CA GLY A 299 9.27 7.97 -16.23
C GLY A 299 10.20 7.18 -15.32
N HIS A 300 9.68 6.26 -14.51
CA HIS A 300 10.50 5.43 -13.63
C HIS A 300 10.94 4.12 -14.32
N ASP A 301 12.12 3.61 -13.95
CA ASP A 301 12.71 2.39 -14.53
C ASP A 301 11.81 1.15 -14.47
N THR A 302 11.02 1.01 -13.42
CA THR A 302 10.05 -0.09 -13.27
C THR A 302 8.96 -0.03 -14.34
N LEU A 303 8.56 1.19 -14.77
CA LEU A 303 7.61 1.35 -15.87
C LEU A 303 8.18 0.85 -17.19
N ASP A 304 9.47 1.12 -17.45
CA ASP A 304 10.13 0.64 -18.67
C ASP A 304 10.20 -0.90 -18.70
N VAL A 305 10.51 -1.53 -17.56
CA VAL A 305 10.48 -2.99 -17.43
C VAL A 305 9.08 -3.53 -17.63
N ALA A 306 8.07 -2.94 -16.98
CA ALA A 306 6.69 -3.35 -17.14
C ALA A 306 6.22 -3.21 -18.59
N ARG A 307 6.56 -2.10 -19.26
CA ARG A 307 6.28 -1.87 -20.67
C ARG A 307 6.90 -2.96 -21.54
N ALA A 308 8.19 -3.24 -21.36
CA ALA A 308 8.88 -4.25 -22.16
C ALA A 308 8.24 -5.65 -21.99
N GLN A 309 7.95 -6.06 -20.75
CA GLN A 309 7.33 -7.37 -20.48
C GLN A 309 5.89 -7.46 -20.99
N LEU A 310 5.08 -6.40 -20.84
CA LEU A 310 3.71 -6.37 -21.36
C LEU A 310 3.66 -6.43 -22.89
N LEU A 311 4.56 -5.71 -23.58
CA LEU A 311 4.68 -5.78 -25.04
C LEU A 311 5.11 -7.18 -25.49
N ALA A 312 6.07 -7.79 -24.82
CA ALA A 312 6.48 -9.18 -25.09
C ALA A 312 5.34 -10.19 -24.85
N ALA A 313 4.43 -9.89 -23.92
CA ALA A 313 3.23 -10.68 -23.61
C ALA A 313 2.06 -10.42 -24.59
N GLY A 314 2.23 -9.54 -25.59
CA GLY A 314 1.25 -9.28 -26.63
C GLY A 314 0.34 -8.06 -26.41
N ALA A 315 0.68 -7.16 -25.48
CA ALA A 315 0.04 -5.84 -25.41
C ALA A 315 0.50 -4.94 -26.57
N THR A 316 -0.35 -3.99 -26.95
CA THR A 316 -0.02 -2.93 -27.90
C THR A 316 0.13 -1.62 -27.14
N SER A 317 1.29 -0.96 -27.25
CA SER A 317 1.45 0.40 -26.72
C SER A 317 0.71 1.40 -27.60
N VAL A 318 -0.17 2.20 -26.98
CA VAL A 318 -0.85 3.31 -27.66
C VAL A 318 -0.16 4.65 -27.39
N GLY A 319 0.82 4.66 -26.51
CA GLY A 319 1.67 5.80 -26.19
C GLY A 319 2.44 5.62 -24.89
N HIS A 320 3.56 6.34 -24.79
CA HIS A 320 4.33 6.53 -23.56
C HIS A 320 4.47 8.03 -23.33
N PHE A 321 3.95 8.49 -22.21
CA PHE A 321 3.81 9.91 -21.88
C PHE A 321 4.46 10.20 -20.53
N ALA A 322 5.19 11.29 -20.43
CA ALA A 322 5.55 11.83 -19.12
C ALA A 322 4.29 12.28 -18.39
N SER A 323 4.28 12.18 -17.05
CA SER A 323 3.10 12.55 -16.23
C SER A 323 2.61 13.98 -16.51
N ALA A 324 3.54 14.92 -16.77
CA ALA A 324 3.21 16.31 -17.10
C ALA A 324 2.54 16.48 -18.49
N GLU A 325 2.66 15.51 -19.37
CA GLU A 325 2.07 15.56 -20.72
C GLU A 325 0.62 15.05 -20.76
N VAL A 326 0.17 14.41 -19.68
CA VAL A 326 -1.18 13.82 -19.61
C VAL A 326 -2.16 14.81 -19.00
N ASP A 327 -3.16 15.22 -19.76
CA ASP A 327 -4.19 16.18 -19.34
C ASP A 327 -5.28 15.53 -18.49
N ALA A 328 -5.70 14.32 -18.84
CA ALA A 328 -6.73 13.57 -18.13
C ALA A 328 -6.78 12.10 -18.55
N ILE A 329 -7.30 11.26 -17.67
CA ILE A 329 -7.66 9.86 -17.94
C ILE A 329 -9.17 9.72 -17.84
N GLY A 330 -9.82 9.08 -18.80
CA GLY A 330 -11.28 8.99 -18.82
C GLY A 330 -11.83 7.67 -19.32
N GLY A 331 -13.13 7.51 -19.10
CA GLY A 331 -13.91 6.33 -19.42
C GLY A 331 -15.00 6.08 -18.38
N ARG A 332 -15.96 5.20 -18.65
CA ARG A 332 -16.97 4.71 -17.71
C ARG A 332 -17.39 3.30 -18.11
N PRO A 333 -17.48 2.33 -17.17
CA PRO A 333 -17.09 2.46 -15.75
C PRO A 333 -15.57 2.42 -15.53
N ALA A 334 -14.80 2.02 -16.53
CA ALA A 334 -13.34 1.88 -16.50
C ALA A 334 -12.65 2.81 -17.52
N VAL A 335 -11.33 2.77 -17.56
CA VAL A 335 -10.50 3.49 -18.54
C VAL A 335 -10.93 3.15 -19.97
N ALA A 336 -11.07 4.19 -20.81
CA ALA A 336 -11.33 4.07 -22.24
C ALA A 336 -10.43 4.98 -23.08
N TRP A 337 -9.77 5.95 -22.47
CA TRP A 337 -8.89 6.90 -23.16
C TRP A 337 -7.96 7.65 -22.21
N VAL A 338 -6.86 8.13 -22.76
CA VAL A 338 -5.97 9.12 -22.16
C VAL A 338 -5.98 10.35 -23.07
N ARG A 339 -6.04 11.56 -22.49
CA ARG A 339 -5.75 12.80 -23.20
C ARG A 339 -4.34 13.23 -22.85
N ALA A 340 -3.48 13.30 -23.85
CA ALA A 340 -2.10 13.72 -23.69
C ALA A 340 -1.71 14.67 -24.83
N ARG A 341 -0.98 15.73 -24.52
CA ARG A 341 -0.57 16.77 -25.51
C ARG A 341 -1.75 17.32 -26.32
N GLY A 342 -2.90 17.47 -25.68
CA GLY A 342 -4.15 17.93 -26.30
C GLY A 342 -4.89 16.85 -27.13
N ALA A 343 -4.29 15.72 -27.44
CA ALA A 343 -4.90 14.64 -28.22
C ALA A 343 -5.53 13.57 -27.34
N LYS A 344 -6.67 13.03 -27.77
CA LYS A 344 -7.34 11.90 -27.12
C LYS A 344 -6.92 10.59 -27.75
N VAL A 345 -6.33 9.70 -26.97
CA VAL A 345 -5.87 8.37 -27.38
C VAL A 345 -6.72 7.30 -26.72
N SER A 346 -7.33 6.42 -27.50
CA SER A 346 -8.14 5.31 -27.00
C SER A 346 -7.24 4.20 -26.45
N CYS A 347 -7.54 3.74 -25.23
CA CYS A 347 -6.86 2.63 -24.56
C CYS A 347 -7.84 1.86 -23.67
N ASP A 348 -7.50 0.65 -23.28
CA ASP A 348 -8.30 -0.16 -22.35
C ASP A 348 -7.59 -0.38 -21.00
N ALA A 349 -6.35 0.08 -20.87
CA ALA A 349 -5.61 0.15 -19.63
C ALA A 349 -4.59 1.30 -19.64
N VAL A 350 -4.27 1.79 -18.44
CA VAL A 350 -3.18 2.74 -18.20
C VAL A 350 -2.24 2.14 -17.17
N VAL A 351 -0.97 2.00 -17.52
CA VAL A 351 0.08 1.59 -16.58
C VAL A 351 0.86 2.83 -16.17
N THR A 352 0.88 3.08 -14.85
CA THR A 352 1.52 4.26 -14.29
C THR A 352 2.82 3.90 -13.58
N GLY A 353 3.86 4.72 -13.72
CA GLY A 353 5.13 4.55 -13.03
C GLY A 353 5.77 5.90 -12.74
N ASP A 354 5.64 6.37 -11.49
CA ASP A 354 6.32 7.55 -10.98
C ASP A 354 7.38 7.12 -9.94
N ALA A 355 8.15 8.08 -9.44
CA ALA A 355 9.16 7.80 -8.43
C ALA A 355 8.52 7.08 -7.23
N PRO A 356 9.05 5.91 -6.84
CA PRO A 356 8.48 5.15 -5.74
C PRO A 356 8.78 5.81 -4.40
N SER A 357 7.89 5.60 -3.44
CA SER A 357 8.08 5.95 -2.03
C SER A 357 8.38 4.69 -1.22
N ALA A 358 9.29 4.77 -0.27
CA ALA A 358 9.59 3.65 0.62
C ALA A 358 8.33 3.11 1.31
N VAL A 359 8.28 1.81 1.51
CA VAL A 359 7.31 1.17 2.41
C VAL A 359 7.84 1.35 3.83
N TYR A 360 7.65 2.54 4.39
CA TYR A 360 8.36 3.06 5.57
C TYR A 360 7.68 2.79 6.91
N ALA A 361 6.43 2.34 6.93
CA ALA A 361 5.65 2.31 8.17
C ALA A 361 6.33 1.52 9.31
N ILE A 362 6.84 0.33 9.03
CA ILE A 362 7.58 -0.49 10.02
C ILE A 362 8.91 0.18 10.41
N ALA A 363 9.61 0.80 9.46
CA ALA A 363 10.85 1.51 9.74
C ALA A 363 10.64 2.67 10.72
N SER A 364 9.60 3.48 10.49
CA SER A 364 9.22 4.59 11.36
C SER A 364 8.84 4.11 12.77
N GLN A 365 8.05 3.03 12.89
CA GLN A 365 7.72 2.44 14.18
C GLN A 365 8.93 1.82 14.89
N ALA A 366 9.91 1.34 14.12
CA ALA A 366 11.20 0.84 14.63
C ALA A 366 12.21 1.97 14.90
N ARG A 367 11.78 3.24 14.97
CA ARG A 367 12.57 4.45 15.26
C ARG A 367 13.65 4.79 14.21
N ALA A 368 13.54 4.28 12.99
CA ALA A 368 14.32 4.77 11.88
C ALA A 368 13.73 6.10 11.37
N HIS A 369 14.58 7.08 11.09
CA HIS A 369 14.12 8.31 10.45
C HIS A 369 13.68 8.06 9.02
N VAL A 370 12.59 8.71 8.65
CA VAL A 370 12.04 8.68 7.29
C VAL A 370 11.96 10.12 6.81
N ARG A 371 12.58 10.43 5.69
CA ARG A 371 12.63 11.78 5.14
C ARG A 371 11.98 11.85 3.77
N PHE A 372 11.48 13.02 3.42
CA PHE A 372 11.00 13.31 2.08
C PHE A 372 12.17 13.76 1.19
N ASP A 373 12.33 13.15 0.00
CA ASP A 373 13.41 13.47 -0.95
C ASP A 373 12.97 14.38 -2.11
N GLY A 374 11.75 14.94 -2.00
CA GLY A 374 11.13 15.77 -3.03
C GLY A 374 10.26 14.99 -4.00
N ARG A 375 10.37 13.68 -4.06
CA ARG A 375 9.56 12.81 -4.93
C ARG A 375 8.72 11.82 -4.12
N GLY A 376 9.34 11.25 -3.08
CA GLY A 376 8.74 10.29 -2.18
C GLY A 376 9.44 10.25 -0.84
N PHE A 377 9.07 9.32 0.01
CA PHE A 377 9.70 9.10 1.29
C PHE A 377 10.78 8.02 1.17
N VAL A 378 11.87 8.20 1.88
CA VAL A 378 12.98 7.22 1.97
C VAL A 378 13.38 7.02 3.42
N VAL A 379 13.74 5.79 3.79
CA VAL A 379 14.29 5.49 5.12
C VAL A 379 15.75 5.93 5.15
N SER A 380 16.09 6.76 6.12
CA SER A 380 17.48 7.26 6.30
C SER A 380 18.36 6.14 6.84
N ALA A 381 19.35 5.73 6.05
CA ALA A 381 20.36 4.76 6.43
C ALA A 381 21.69 5.08 5.76
N ASP A 382 22.81 4.81 6.46
CA ASP A 382 24.16 4.98 5.91
C ASP A 382 24.54 3.83 4.94
N ASP A 383 25.78 3.82 4.49
CA ASP A 383 26.28 2.81 3.57
C ASP A 383 26.39 1.40 4.18
N GLU A 384 26.37 1.30 5.50
CA GLU A 384 26.34 0.06 6.26
C GLU A 384 24.90 -0.34 6.67
N GLY A 385 23.89 0.43 6.28
CA GLY A 385 22.49 0.20 6.61
C GLY A 385 22.09 0.60 8.04
N ARG A 386 22.98 1.29 8.81
CA ARG A 386 22.66 1.77 10.16
C ARG A 386 21.64 2.92 10.07
N THR A 387 20.71 2.95 11.02
CA THR A 387 19.72 4.01 11.16
C THR A 387 19.97 4.85 12.43
N ALA A 388 19.05 5.72 12.77
CA ALA A 388 19.08 6.48 14.03
C ALA A 388 18.87 5.60 15.28
N ASP A 389 18.38 4.37 15.13
CA ASP A 389 18.28 3.39 16.21
C ASP A 389 19.37 2.31 16.01
N PRO A 390 20.21 2.02 17.03
CA PRO A 390 21.38 1.13 16.89
C PRO A 390 21.02 -0.34 16.61
N THR A 391 19.78 -0.73 16.84
CA THR A 391 19.29 -2.09 16.63
C THR A 391 18.33 -2.20 15.44
N THR A 392 18.12 -1.09 14.71
CA THR A 392 17.32 -1.02 13.49
C THR A 392 18.21 -0.70 12.30
N PHE A 393 18.16 -1.54 11.29
CA PHE A 393 18.88 -1.37 10.02
C PHE A 393 17.89 -1.22 8.88
N ALA A 394 18.28 -0.53 7.81
CA ALA A 394 17.45 -0.39 6.61
C ALA A 394 18.30 -0.56 5.35
N VAL A 395 17.79 -1.32 4.37
CA VAL A 395 18.55 -1.73 3.19
C VAL A 395 17.69 -1.74 1.92
N GLY A 396 18.34 -1.51 0.80
CA GLY A 396 17.73 -1.62 -0.51
C GLY A 396 16.83 -0.45 -0.88
N ARG A 397 15.78 -0.70 -1.67
CA ARG A 397 14.96 0.37 -2.26
C ARG A 397 14.22 1.24 -1.25
N CYS A 398 13.95 0.76 -0.04
CA CYS A 398 13.39 1.63 1.01
C CYS A 398 14.36 2.74 1.45
N THR A 399 15.66 2.58 1.20
CA THR A 399 16.70 3.60 1.42
C THR A 399 17.06 4.38 0.15
N GLY A 400 16.36 4.13 -0.97
CA GLY A 400 16.64 4.70 -2.28
C GLY A 400 17.80 4.02 -3.03
N ARG A 401 18.36 2.92 -2.51
CA ARG A 401 19.46 2.18 -3.13
C ARG A 401 18.99 0.96 -3.91
N ALA A 402 19.70 0.63 -4.99
CA ALA A 402 19.44 -0.53 -5.84
C ALA A 402 20.75 -1.15 -6.35
N GLY A 403 20.68 -2.34 -6.98
CA GLY A 403 21.81 -3.02 -7.59
C GLY A 403 22.91 -3.41 -6.59
N GLU A 404 24.17 -3.34 -7.01
CA GLU A 404 25.32 -3.75 -6.20
C GLU A 404 25.50 -2.91 -4.92
N VAL A 405 25.16 -1.61 -4.96
CA VAL A 405 25.22 -0.74 -3.76
C VAL A 405 24.24 -1.24 -2.69
N ALA A 406 23.01 -1.59 -3.09
CA ALA A 406 22.03 -2.13 -2.17
C ALA A 406 22.43 -3.51 -1.64
N ARG A 407 23.09 -4.32 -2.45
CA ARG A 407 23.62 -5.62 -2.05
C ARG A 407 24.70 -5.47 -0.99
N ALA A 408 25.73 -4.65 -1.24
CA ALA A 408 26.81 -4.41 -0.29
C ALA A 408 26.29 -3.86 1.05
N GLN A 409 25.35 -2.89 0.99
CA GLN A 409 24.67 -2.37 2.17
C GLN A 409 23.96 -3.48 2.95
N ALA A 410 23.22 -4.35 2.25
CA ALA A 410 22.44 -5.43 2.87
C ALA A 410 23.32 -6.47 3.56
N GLU A 411 24.39 -6.89 2.91
CA GLU A 411 25.36 -7.83 3.48
C GLU A 411 25.97 -7.26 4.76
N ARG A 412 26.39 -6.00 4.74
CA ARG A 412 26.98 -5.33 5.90
C ARG A 412 25.98 -5.13 7.04
N ALA A 413 24.77 -4.67 6.72
CA ALA A 413 23.69 -4.52 7.70
C ALA A 413 23.36 -5.85 8.40
N GLY A 414 23.28 -6.95 7.63
CA GLY A 414 23.05 -8.28 8.19
C GLY A 414 24.16 -8.73 9.16
N GLU A 415 25.42 -8.49 8.82
CA GLU A 415 26.55 -8.78 9.73
C GLU A 415 26.47 -8.00 11.03
N LEU A 416 26.14 -6.70 10.95
CA LEU A 416 25.99 -5.83 12.12
C LEU A 416 24.77 -6.21 12.97
N ALA A 417 23.64 -6.51 12.34
CA ALA A 417 22.43 -6.93 13.02
C ALA A 417 22.60 -8.23 13.83
N ALA A 418 23.47 -9.14 13.37
CA ALA A 418 23.78 -10.36 14.10
C ALA A 418 24.50 -10.10 15.44
N ARG A 419 25.14 -8.94 15.58
CA ARG A 419 25.86 -8.52 16.80
C ARG A 419 25.61 -7.03 17.05
N PRO A 420 24.40 -6.66 17.49
CA PRO A 420 24.02 -5.26 17.63
C PRO A 420 24.74 -4.55 18.80
N ASP A 421 25.31 -5.33 19.73
CA ASP A 421 26.01 -4.80 20.89
C ASP A 421 27.26 -4.01 20.42
N GLY A 422 27.31 -2.73 20.76
CA GLY A 422 28.38 -1.81 20.35
C GLY A 422 28.16 -1.15 18.98
N VAL A 423 27.06 -1.40 18.29
CA VAL A 423 26.69 -0.64 17.09
C VAL A 423 26.30 0.77 17.50
N VAL A 424 26.96 1.78 16.92
CA VAL A 424 26.62 3.18 17.12
C VAL A 424 25.58 3.57 16.07
N ALA A 425 24.49 4.19 16.52
CA ALA A 425 23.51 4.78 15.64
C ALA A 425 24.17 5.82 14.72
N SER A 426 23.63 6.00 13.50
CA SER A 426 24.13 7.02 12.57
C SER A 426 23.25 8.29 12.67
N PRO A 427 23.65 9.29 13.46
CA PRO A 427 22.84 10.48 13.72
C PRO A 427 22.84 11.48 12.56
N GLU A 428 23.82 11.42 11.65
CA GLU A 428 24.04 12.45 10.61
C GLU A 428 23.07 12.39 9.42
N LEU A 429 22.19 11.39 9.37
CA LEU A 429 21.31 11.16 8.23
C LEU A 429 20.03 12.02 8.24
N ALA A 430 19.88 12.90 9.23
CA ALA A 430 18.62 13.60 9.46
C ALA A 430 18.29 14.69 8.44
N ARG A 431 19.26 15.26 7.70
CA ARG A 431 19.01 16.44 6.84
C ARG A 431 19.89 16.48 5.59
N ALA A 432 19.68 15.60 4.62
CA ALA A 432 20.14 15.91 3.28
C ALA A 432 19.18 16.93 2.66
N ALA A 433 19.73 18.08 2.21
CA ALA A 433 18.95 18.99 1.37
C ALA A 433 18.49 18.25 0.14
N HIS A 434 17.20 18.28 -0.16
CA HIS A 434 16.68 17.75 -1.42
C HIS A 434 16.36 18.88 -2.39
N GLU A 435 16.50 18.58 -3.66
CA GLU A 435 16.06 19.48 -4.72
C GLU A 435 14.52 19.57 -4.68
N ARG A 436 14.00 20.77 -4.94
CA ARG A 436 12.56 20.97 -5.07
C ARG A 436 12.01 20.06 -6.14
N SER A 437 10.93 19.35 -5.85
CA SER A 437 10.20 18.59 -6.86
C SER A 437 9.87 19.47 -8.05
N PRO A 438 9.94 18.95 -9.29
CA PRO A 438 9.34 19.63 -10.43
C PRO A 438 7.90 19.93 -10.07
N ARG A 439 7.46 21.18 -10.25
CA ARG A 439 6.07 21.59 -9.96
C ARG A 439 5.13 20.63 -10.65
N THR A 440 4.21 20.06 -9.88
CA THR A 440 3.03 19.45 -10.45
C THR A 440 2.24 20.56 -11.13
N ARG A 441 1.49 20.21 -12.17
CA ARG A 441 0.59 21.09 -12.89
C ARG A 441 -0.28 21.90 -11.91
N ASP A 442 -0.78 23.08 -12.33
CA ASP A 442 -1.81 23.79 -11.56
C ASP A 442 -3.05 22.89 -11.38
N VAL A 443 -3.12 22.28 -10.21
CA VAL A 443 -4.14 21.29 -9.86
C VAL A 443 -5.33 21.94 -9.12
N SER A 444 -5.23 23.23 -8.79
CA SER A 444 -6.27 23.95 -8.06
C SER A 444 -7.56 24.08 -8.86
N THR A 445 -7.47 24.04 -10.19
CA THR A 445 -8.59 24.18 -11.12
C THR A 445 -9.03 22.87 -11.77
N ALA A 446 -8.34 21.74 -11.48
CA ALA A 446 -8.61 20.48 -12.13
C ALA A 446 -9.91 19.82 -11.63
N ASP A 447 -10.72 19.32 -12.55
CA ASP A 447 -11.94 18.56 -12.26
C ASP A 447 -11.62 17.32 -11.45
N LYS A 448 -12.01 17.26 -10.16
CA LYS A 448 -11.88 16.14 -9.23
C LYS A 448 -10.59 15.33 -9.39
N LEU A 449 -9.45 16.00 -9.29
CA LEU A 449 -8.19 15.31 -9.06
C LEU A 449 -8.21 14.75 -7.64
N LEU A 450 -8.15 13.44 -7.48
CA LEU A 450 -8.11 12.82 -6.17
C LEU A 450 -6.67 12.77 -5.64
N ALA A 451 -6.42 13.54 -4.58
CA ALA A 451 -5.19 13.48 -3.80
C ALA A 451 -5.15 12.20 -2.94
N CYS A 452 -6.30 11.83 -2.35
CA CYS A 452 -6.49 10.56 -1.64
C CYS A 452 -7.71 9.83 -2.20
N ARG A 453 -7.50 8.63 -2.74
CA ARG A 453 -8.56 7.85 -3.39
C ARG A 453 -9.48 7.12 -2.42
N CYS A 454 -8.94 6.57 -1.32
CA CYS A 454 -9.73 5.81 -0.35
C CYS A 454 -10.65 6.70 0.50
N GLU A 455 -10.27 7.96 0.73
CA GLU A 455 -11.07 8.96 1.45
C GLU A 455 -11.72 10.00 0.53
N ASP A 456 -11.61 9.82 -0.79
CA ASP A 456 -12.16 10.75 -1.80
C ASP A 456 -11.77 12.23 -1.55
N VAL A 457 -10.54 12.48 -1.08
CA VAL A 457 -10.04 13.85 -0.87
C VAL A 457 -9.50 14.40 -2.18
N THR A 458 -10.01 15.54 -2.59
CA THR A 458 -9.61 16.22 -3.82
C THR A 458 -8.43 17.16 -3.58
N ALA A 459 -7.71 17.53 -4.64
CA ALA A 459 -6.68 18.58 -4.58
C ALA A 459 -7.24 19.94 -4.17
N LYS A 460 -8.53 20.24 -4.49
CA LYS A 460 -9.22 21.45 -4.04
C LYS A 460 -9.40 21.49 -2.52
N GLU A 461 -9.73 20.34 -1.89
CA GLU A 461 -9.82 20.25 -0.43
C GLU A 461 -8.45 20.46 0.23
N LEU A 462 -7.34 20.02 -0.39
CA LEU A 462 -5.99 20.36 0.07
C LEU A 462 -5.68 21.85 -0.07
N ALA A 463 -6.05 22.47 -1.20
CA ALA A 463 -5.89 23.91 -1.40
C ALA A 463 -6.67 24.73 -0.35
N GLU A 464 -7.88 24.30 -0.01
CA GLU A 464 -8.66 24.92 1.06
C GLU A 464 -7.99 24.74 2.43
N ALA A 465 -7.46 23.57 2.74
CA ALA A 465 -6.71 23.33 3.98
C ALA A 465 -5.55 24.32 4.12
N VAL A 466 -4.75 24.50 3.06
CA VAL A 466 -3.64 25.49 3.02
C VAL A 466 -4.16 26.91 3.24
N SER A 467 -5.23 27.32 2.55
CA SER A 467 -5.82 28.66 2.68
C SER A 467 -6.33 28.96 4.10
N ARG A 468 -6.65 27.93 4.87
CA ARG A 468 -7.10 28.02 6.28
C ARG A 468 -5.98 27.88 7.30
N GLY A 469 -4.72 27.82 6.87
CA GLY A 469 -3.56 27.72 7.73
C GLY A 469 -3.14 26.30 8.11
N HIS A 470 -3.71 25.26 7.47
CA HIS A 470 -3.32 23.87 7.63
C HIS A 470 -2.40 23.44 6.47
N GLY A 471 -1.26 24.15 6.34
CA GLY A 471 -0.31 23.96 5.24
C GLY A 471 0.70 22.83 5.47
N ASP A 472 0.85 22.37 6.70
CA ASP A 472 1.70 21.21 7.03
C ASP A 472 0.99 19.88 6.76
N LEU A 473 1.78 18.80 6.60
CA LEU A 473 1.24 17.49 6.20
C LEU A 473 0.27 16.90 7.24
N GLU A 474 0.56 17.01 8.54
CA GLU A 474 -0.29 16.50 9.61
C GLU A 474 -1.53 17.39 9.82
N GLY A 475 -1.39 18.70 9.72
CA GLY A 475 -2.51 19.66 9.78
C GLY A 475 -3.49 19.46 8.64
N ALA A 476 -3.00 19.38 7.41
CA ALA A 476 -3.81 19.09 6.23
C ALA A 476 -4.50 17.72 6.32
N LYS A 477 -3.81 16.69 6.83
CA LYS A 477 -4.41 15.37 7.10
C LYS A 477 -5.58 15.47 8.09
N ARG A 478 -5.40 16.18 9.21
CA ARG A 478 -6.46 16.34 10.21
C ARG A 478 -7.65 17.14 9.69
N TYR A 479 -7.39 18.12 8.81
CA TYR A 479 -8.44 18.91 8.19
C TYR A 479 -9.23 18.15 7.13
N THR A 480 -8.57 17.41 6.23
CA THR A 480 -9.21 16.77 5.06
C THR A 480 -9.52 15.28 5.25
N GLY A 481 -8.82 14.59 6.15
CA GLY A 481 -8.91 13.14 6.35
C GLY A 481 -8.07 12.32 5.36
N PHE A 482 -7.23 12.91 4.51
CA PHE A 482 -6.35 12.10 3.67
C PHE A 482 -5.43 11.20 4.53
N GLY A 483 -5.06 10.04 4.02
CA GLY A 483 -4.17 9.10 4.71
C GLY A 483 -4.80 8.35 5.88
N THR A 484 -6.09 8.56 6.20
CA THR A 484 -6.79 7.89 7.30
C THR A 484 -7.58 6.66 6.87
N GLY A 485 -7.80 6.48 5.57
CA GLY A 485 -8.54 5.35 5.02
C GLY A 485 -7.76 4.03 5.04
N TRP A 486 -8.35 3.01 4.46
CA TRP A 486 -7.87 1.61 4.50
C TRP A 486 -6.41 1.41 4.09
N CYS A 487 -5.92 2.18 3.12
CA CYS A 487 -4.54 2.09 2.70
C CYS A 487 -3.55 2.76 3.67
N GLN A 488 -4.02 3.50 4.69
CA GLN A 488 -3.17 4.18 5.68
C GLN A 488 -2.10 5.08 5.04
N GLY A 489 -2.49 5.83 4.00
CA GLY A 489 -1.60 6.78 3.34
C GLY A 489 -0.61 6.21 2.32
N LYS A 490 -0.54 4.88 2.15
CA LYS A 490 0.45 4.21 1.27
C LYS A 490 0.43 4.71 -0.17
N GLN A 491 -0.72 5.18 -0.67
CA GLN A 491 -0.87 5.67 -2.05
C GLN A 491 -0.81 7.20 -2.16
N CYS A 492 -1.16 7.93 -1.10
CA CYS A 492 -1.44 9.36 -1.21
C CYS A 492 -0.42 10.26 -0.49
N VAL A 493 0.26 9.80 0.57
CA VAL A 493 1.05 10.71 1.43
C VAL A 493 2.17 11.42 0.65
N ALA A 494 2.91 10.71 -0.21
CA ALA A 494 3.94 11.33 -1.04
C ALA A 494 3.34 12.30 -2.07
N LEU A 495 2.20 11.96 -2.67
CA LEU A 495 1.47 12.86 -3.56
C LEU A 495 0.98 14.10 -2.82
N CYS A 496 0.35 13.94 -1.63
CA CYS A 496 -0.13 15.06 -0.82
C CYS A 496 1.01 15.98 -0.38
N ALA A 497 2.19 15.43 -0.02
CA ALA A 497 3.36 16.22 0.32
C ALA A 497 3.79 17.14 -0.84
N ARG A 498 3.84 16.62 -2.07
CA ARG A 498 4.13 17.39 -3.29
C ARG A 498 3.07 18.45 -3.57
N LEU A 499 1.79 18.06 -3.49
CA LEU A 499 0.67 18.97 -3.77
C LEU A 499 0.60 20.11 -2.75
N LEU A 500 0.84 19.87 -1.46
CA LEU A 500 0.87 20.90 -0.44
C LEU A 500 1.97 21.92 -0.72
N GLU A 501 3.18 21.49 -1.08
CA GLU A 501 4.28 22.40 -1.47
C GLU A 501 3.91 23.23 -2.69
N ASP A 502 3.29 22.64 -3.71
CA ASP A 502 2.84 23.34 -4.93
C ASP A 502 1.73 24.36 -4.66
N LEU A 503 0.84 24.07 -3.70
CA LEU A 503 -0.26 24.94 -3.27
C LEU A 503 0.19 26.05 -2.30
N GLY A 504 1.48 26.17 -1.99
CA GLY A 504 2.04 27.18 -1.09
C GLY A 504 1.98 26.81 0.39
N GLY A 505 1.74 25.55 0.70
CA GLY A 505 1.86 25.00 2.04
C GLY A 505 3.32 24.75 2.46
N GLU A 506 3.48 24.14 3.61
CA GLU A 506 4.79 23.80 4.14
C GLU A 506 5.39 22.59 3.42
N ARG A 507 6.71 22.59 3.30
CA ARG A 507 7.43 21.45 2.79
C ARG A 507 7.41 20.32 3.82
N ALA A 508 7.07 19.12 3.40
CA ALA A 508 7.14 17.95 4.25
C ALA A 508 8.60 17.50 4.42
N ASP A 509 9.06 17.39 5.66
CA ASP A 509 10.34 16.77 5.97
C ASP A 509 10.16 15.27 6.28
N GLU A 510 9.07 14.91 6.96
CA GLU A 510 8.73 13.58 7.42
C GLU A 510 7.33 13.15 6.97
N PRO A 511 7.03 11.84 6.88
CA PRO A 511 5.69 11.38 6.57
C PRO A 511 4.75 11.56 7.77
N ILE A 512 3.45 11.36 7.52
CA ILE A 512 2.48 11.21 8.60
C ILE A 512 2.85 10.03 9.49
N THR A 513 2.57 10.14 10.80
CA THR A 513 2.87 9.09 11.78
C THR A 513 2.09 7.80 11.49
N PRO A 514 2.75 6.69 11.11
CA PRO A 514 2.07 5.41 10.92
C PRO A 514 1.71 4.78 12.26
N ARG A 515 0.45 4.36 12.41
CA ARG A 515 -0.05 3.73 13.63
C ARG A 515 -0.26 2.23 13.40
N PRO A 516 0.16 1.36 14.36
CA PRO A 516 -0.13 -0.05 14.27
C PRO A 516 -1.65 -0.33 14.52
N PRO A 517 -2.23 -1.37 13.90
CA PRO A 517 -1.63 -2.18 12.86
C PRO A 517 -1.59 -1.46 11.50
N ILE A 518 -0.53 -1.69 10.70
CA ILE A 518 -0.34 -1.02 9.40
C ILE A 518 -1.08 -1.69 8.23
N HIS A 519 -1.71 -2.83 8.50
CA HIS A 519 -2.63 -3.53 7.61
C HIS A 519 -3.92 -3.89 8.35
N PRO A 520 -5.05 -4.01 7.66
CA PRO A 520 -6.27 -4.53 8.27
C PRO A 520 -6.04 -5.93 8.86
N ILE A 521 -6.55 -6.13 10.05
CA ILE A 521 -6.47 -7.39 10.79
C ILE A 521 -7.83 -7.67 11.44
N PRO A 522 -8.31 -8.92 11.47
CA PRO A 522 -9.52 -9.27 12.19
C PRO A 522 -9.43 -8.93 13.68
N LEU A 523 -10.51 -8.36 14.27
CA LEU A 523 -10.53 -8.00 15.68
C LEU A 523 -10.34 -9.21 16.61
N ALA A 524 -10.74 -10.41 16.21
CA ALA A 524 -10.53 -11.64 16.95
C ALA A 524 -9.04 -11.95 17.19
N GLU A 525 -8.19 -11.62 16.20
CA GLU A 525 -6.75 -11.79 16.31
C GLU A 525 -6.13 -10.75 17.26
N LEU A 526 -6.63 -9.51 17.24
CA LEU A 526 -6.19 -8.48 18.21
C LEU A 526 -6.70 -8.75 19.61
N ALA A 527 -7.91 -9.30 19.75
CA ALA A 527 -8.50 -9.62 21.06
C ALA A 527 -7.67 -10.65 21.83
N GLY A 528 -7.05 -11.61 21.13
CA GLY A 528 -6.16 -12.59 21.75
C GLY A 528 -4.84 -12.02 22.29
N LEU A 529 -4.51 -10.75 21.96
CA LEU A 529 -3.32 -10.08 22.51
C LEU A 529 -3.55 -9.47 23.90
N VAL A 530 -4.80 -9.37 24.33
CA VAL A 530 -5.15 -8.84 25.66
C VAL A 530 -5.02 -9.98 26.66
N ASP A 531 -4.17 -9.81 27.68
CA ASP A 531 -4.12 -10.76 28.80
C ASP A 531 -5.38 -10.59 29.65
N ASP A 532 -6.09 -11.68 29.92
CA ASP A 532 -7.33 -11.71 30.73
C ASP A 532 -7.13 -11.27 32.21
N GLU A 533 -5.89 -10.97 32.62
CA GLU A 533 -5.54 -10.63 34.00
C GLU A 533 -5.49 -9.13 34.31
N GLU A 534 -5.65 -8.21 33.35
CA GLU A 534 -5.82 -6.79 33.65
C GLU A 534 -7.31 -6.45 33.79
N PRO A 535 -7.80 -6.14 35.00
CA PRO A 535 -9.16 -5.62 35.18
C PRO A 535 -9.28 -4.25 34.46
N ARG A 536 -10.30 -4.12 33.65
CA ARG A 536 -10.67 -2.91 32.90
C ARG A 536 -10.98 -1.73 33.81
#